data_cdda3453c12e4d1dca1f72aa24702e87
#
_entry.id   cdda3453c12e4d1dca1f72aa24702e87
#
_cell.length_a   1.000
_cell.length_b   1.000
_cell.length_c   1.000
_cell.angle_alpha   90.00
_cell.angle_beta   90.00
_cell.angle_gamma   90.00
#
_symmetry.space_group_name_H-M   'P 1'
#
loop_
_entity.id
_entity.type
_entity.pdbx_description
1 polymer ?
#
loop_
_entity_poly.entity_id
_entity_poly.type
_entity_poly.pdbx_seq_one_letter_code
_entity_poly.pdbx_strand_id
1 'polypeptide(L)'
;MKKPFINHMRFRLKRCFEKKSLKRGVISFAVGFGVFGFLSEQIHFIKSLTDSLPEHYFVQLPKRTPKMGDLTVVNNQFYGGRLIKKNIGQAGDQVSTDTNGDLWVGKQMVGKVYPQTGDGRKLTPTQDQVIPEGQVFLYSPHPKSFDSRYQEVGLVQVSDLEGTAIAIA
;
A
#
# COMPACT_ATOMS: atom_id res chain seq x y z
N MET A 1 63.43 -21.93 -22.94
CA MET A 1 63.32 -20.47 -22.77
C MET A 1 61.90 -20.06 -23.07
N LYS A 2 61.03 -19.88 -22.06
CA LYS A 2 59.66 -19.32 -22.21
C LYS A 2 59.30 -18.60 -20.92
N LYS A 3 59.44 -17.26 -20.89
CA LYS A 3 58.84 -16.39 -19.87
C LYS A 3 58.51 -15.02 -20.46
N PRO A 4 57.35 -14.87 -21.13
CA PRO A 4 56.78 -13.53 -21.24
C PRO A 4 55.34 -13.42 -20.71
N PHE A 5 54.63 -14.53 -20.33
CA PHE A 5 53.19 -14.49 -20.05
C PHE A 5 52.84 -13.92 -18.67
N ILE A 6 53.72 -14.06 -17.69
CA ILE A 6 53.45 -13.63 -16.28
C ILE A 6 53.51 -12.10 -16.14
N ASN A 7 54.28 -11.38 -16.95
CA ASN A 7 54.43 -9.94 -16.87
C ASN A 7 53.19 -9.17 -17.37
N HIS A 8 52.45 -9.69 -18.33
CA HIS A 8 51.25 -9.05 -18.85
C HIS A 8 50.06 -9.09 -17.84
N MET A 9 49.97 -10.16 -17.07
CA MET A 9 48.90 -10.31 -16.08
C MET A 9 49.09 -9.40 -14.85
N ARG A 10 50.38 -9.20 -14.45
CA ARG A 10 50.71 -8.26 -13.35
C ARG A 10 50.48 -6.79 -13.74
N PHE A 11 50.65 -6.44 -15.01
CA PHE A 11 50.44 -5.07 -15.51
C PHE A 11 48.93 -4.72 -15.62
N ARG A 12 48.04 -5.70 -15.92
CA ARG A 12 46.59 -5.51 -15.93
C ARG A 12 46.02 -5.35 -14.52
N LEU A 13 46.50 -6.10 -13.56
CA LEU A 13 46.10 -6.01 -12.15
C LEU A 13 46.51 -4.67 -11.50
N LYS A 14 47.67 -4.11 -11.84
CA LYS A 14 48.11 -2.80 -11.33
C LYS A 14 47.26 -1.64 -11.84
N ARG A 15 46.70 -1.70 -13.08
CA ARG A 15 45.81 -0.68 -13.62
C ARG A 15 44.43 -0.65 -12.97
N CYS A 16 43.95 -1.79 -12.46
CA CYS A 16 42.68 -1.83 -11.71
C CYS A 16 42.76 -1.19 -10.32
N PHE A 17 43.94 -0.99 -9.77
CA PHE A 17 44.16 -0.43 -8.43
C PHE A 17 44.74 1.00 -8.45
N GLU A 18 44.57 1.74 -9.54
CA GLU A 18 44.85 3.18 -9.48
C GLU A 18 43.90 3.83 -8.47
N LYS A 19 44.47 4.56 -7.49
CA LYS A 19 43.74 5.24 -6.39
C LYS A 19 42.50 6.03 -6.86
N LYS A 20 42.51 6.47 -8.10
CA LYS A 20 41.42 7.23 -8.74
C LYS A 20 40.24 6.34 -9.15
N SER A 21 40.49 5.12 -9.63
CA SER A 21 39.45 4.15 -9.98
C SER A 21 38.83 3.50 -8.73
N LEU A 22 39.65 3.25 -7.73
CA LEU A 22 39.19 2.75 -6.42
C LEU A 22 38.28 3.75 -5.73
N LYS A 23 38.64 5.05 -5.70
CA LYS A 23 37.79 6.12 -5.16
C LYS A 23 36.43 6.18 -5.88
N ARG A 24 36.42 6.10 -7.22
CA ARG A 24 35.18 6.08 -8.01
C ARG A 24 34.31 4.85 -7.70
N GLY A 25 34.93 3.68 -7.61
CA GLY A 25 34.25 2.45 -7.21
C GLY A 25 33.62 2.52 -5.82
N VAL A 26 34.35 3.03 -4.84
CA VAL A 26 33.85 3.23 -3.46
C VAL A 26 32.69 4.22 -3.42
N ILE A 27 32.81 5.35 -4.16
CA ILE A 27 31.73 6.35 -4.23
C ILE A 27 30.48 5.75 -4.89
N SER A 28 30.62 5.03 -6.01
CA SER A 28 29.49 4.38 -6.70
C SER A 28 28.82 3.32 -5.82
N PHE A 29 29.62 2.53 -5.08
CA PHE A 29 29.08 1.56 -4.13
C PHE A 29 28.36 2.23 -2.96
N ALA A 30 28.92 3.29 -2.39
CA ALA A 30 28.30 4.04 -1.29
C ALA A 30 26.98 4.71 -1.73
N VAL A 31 26.95 5.29 -2.94
CA VAL A 31 25.72 5.86 -3.52
C VAL A 31 24.69 4.76 -3.79
N GLY A 32 25.09 3.65 -4.40
CA GLY A 32 24.20 2.52 -4.67
C GLY A 32 23.62 1.93 -3.38
N PHE A 33 24.45 1.76 -2.35
CA PHE A 33 24.02 1.26 -1.06
C PHE A 33 23.11 2.25 -0.32
N GLY A 34 23.40 3.55 -0.41
CA GLY A 34 22.55 4.61 0.16
C GLY A 34 21.17 4.68 -0.53
N VAL A 35 21.13 4.59 -1.85
CA VAL A 35 19.88 4.56 -2.62
C VAL A 35 19.08 3.28 -2.30
N PHE A 36 19.74 2.13 -2.23
CA PHE A 36 19.09 0.87 -1.87
C PHE A 36 18.54 0.91 -0.43
N GLY A 37 19.30 1.43 0.52
CA GLY A 37 18.85 1.63 1.91
C GLY A 37 17.63 2.54 1.99
N PHE A 38 17.66 3.68 1.30
CA PHE A 38 16.52 4.60 1.25
C PHE A 38 15.28 3.96 0.62
N LEU A 39 15.42 3.21 -0.47
CA LEU A 39 14.30 2.53 -1.11
C LEU A 39 13.74 1.39 -0.26
N SER A 40 14.59 0.67 0.46
CA SER A 40 14.16 -0.45 1.33
C SER A 40 13.33 0.00 2.52
N GLU A 41 13.55 1.20 3.03
CA GLU A 41 12.73 1.80 4.12
C GLU A 41 11.31 2.18 3.67
N GLN A 42 11.09 2.30 2.36
CA GLN A 42 9.81 2.70 1.79
C GLN A 42 8.92 1.52 1.38
N ILE A 43 9.46 0.30 1.41
CA ILE A 43 8.77 -0.91 0.93
C ILE A 43 8.60 -1.86 2.11
N HIS A 44 7.34 -2.16 2.45
CA HIS A 44 7.03 -3.08 3.54
C HIS A 44 6.22 -4.28 3.04
N PHE A 45 6.59 -5.47 3.50
CA PHE A 45 5.79 -6.67 3.27
C PHE A 45 4.72 -6.78 4.36
N ILE A 46 3.46 -6.96 3.94
CA ILE A 46 2.33 -7.10 4.84
C ILE A 46 1.65 -8.44 4.55
N LYS A 47 1.41 -9.20 5.62
CA LYS A 47 0.53 -10.38 5.58
C LYS A 47 -0.82 -10.00 6.16
N SER A 48 -1.89 -10.20 5.38
CA SER A 48 -3.26 -10.08 5.90
C SER A 48 -3.57 -11.23 6.84
N LEU A 49 -4.20 -10.93 7.96
CA LEU A 49 -4.68 -11.91 8.93
C LEU A 49 -6.18 -12.18 8.76
N THR A 50 -6.84 -11.55 7.78
CA THR A 50 -8.28 -11.63 7.57
C THR A 50 -8.59 -11.94 6.11
N ASP A 51 -9.72 -12.60 5.86
CA ASP A 51 -10.21 -12.94 4.52
C ASP A 51 -11.00 -11.80 3.86
N SER A 52 -10.77 -10.55 4.28
CA SER A 52 -11.48 -9.39 3.70
C SER A 52 -11.12 -9.13 2.25
N LEU A 53 -9.92 -9.51 1.82
CA LEU A 53 -9.46 -9.56 0.43
C LEU A 53 -9.10 -10.98 0.07
N PRO A 54 -9.19 -11.36 -1.20
CA PRO A 54 -8.84 -12.72 -1.64
C PRO A 54 -7.34 -13.03 -1.50
N GLU A 55 -6.49 -12.00 -1.56
CA GLU A 55 -5.05 -12.14 -1.40
C GLU A 55 -4.64 -11.97 0.06
N HIS A 56 -3.55 -12.66 0.44
CA HIS A 56 -3.04 -12.62 1.81
C HIS A 56 -1.69 -11.90 1.95
N TYR A 57 -0.94 -11.74 0.86
CA TYR A 57 0.39 -11.13 0.90
C TYR A 57 0.43 -9.88 0.04
N PHE A 58 0.95 -8.80 0.60
CA PHE A 58 0.99 -7.48 -0.03
C PHE A 58 2.36 -6.84 0.12
N VAL A 59 2.71 -6.04 -0.86
CA VAL A 59 3.82 -5.08 -0.78
C VAL A 59 3.23 -3.69 -0.64
N GLN A 60 3.50 -3.04 0.48
CA GLN A 60 3.17 -1.63 0.67
C GLN A 60 4.19 -0.78 -0.09
N LEU A 61 3.67 0.16 -0.84
CA LEU A 61 4.42 1.17 -1.58
C LEU A 61 4.36 2.52 -0.87
N PRO A 62 5.27 3.43 -1.18
CA PRO A 62 5.28 4.77 -0.63
C PRO A 62 3.94 5.48 -0.80
N LYS A 63 3.67 6.41 0.10
CA LYS A 63 2.46 7.22 0.11
C LYS A 63 2.32 8.02 -1.17
N ARG A 64 1.15 7.91 -1.80
CA ARG A 64 0.70 8.70 -2.94
C ARG A 64 -0.81 8.84 -2.90
N THR A 65 -1.36 9.77 -3.64
CA THR A 65 -2.82 9.86 -3.85
C THR A 65 -3.29 8.58 -4.55
N PRO A 66 -4.20 7.81 -3.94
CA PRO A 66 -4.67 6.57 -4.52
C PRO A 66 -5.59 6.86 -5.71
N LYS A 67 -5.49 6.02 -6.73
CA LYS A 67 -6.44 6.00 -7.84
C LYS A 67 -7.61 5.08 -7.51
N MET A 68 -8.70 5.24 -8.25
CA MET A 68 -9.81 4.28 -8.21
C MET A 68 -9.31 2.86 -8.48
N GLY A 69 -9.66 1.93 -7.60
CA GLY A 69 -9.22 0.53 -7.67
C GLY A 69 -7.91 0.20 -6.97
N ASP A 70 -7.12 1.18 -6.53
CA ASP A 70 -5.90 0.93 -5.78
C ASP A 70 -6.21 0.30 -4.41
N LEU A 71 -5.36 -0.64 -3.98
CA LEU A 71 -5.32 -1.07 -2.58
C LEU A 71 -4.58 -0.01 -1.76
N THR A 72 -5.14 0.33 -0.61
CA THR A 72 -4.61 1.33 0.31
C THR A 72 -4.40 0.74 1.69
N VAL A 73 -3.41 1.25 2.39
CA VAL A 73 -3.11 0.88 3.78
C VAL A 73 -3.46 2.05 4.68
N VAL A 74 -4.30 1.81 5.68
CA VAL A 74 -4.71 2.79 6.67
C VAL A 74 -4.65 2.19 8.07
N ASN A 75 -4.21 2.98 9.06
CA ASN A 75 -4.30 2.59 10.46
C ASN A 75 -5.67 2.98 11.02
N ASN A 76 -6.36 2.05 11.65
CA ASN A 76 -7.66 2.30 12.26
C ASN A 76 -7.64 1.95 13.74
N GLN A 77 -7.90 2.95 14.58
CA GLN A 77 -7.84 2.80 16.04
C GLN A 77 -8.96 1.92 16.59
N PHE A 78 -10.17 1.96 16.01
CA PHE A 78 -11.28 1.12 16.44
C PHE A 78 -10.99 -0.37 16.20
N TYR A 79 -10.36 -0.68 15.09
CA TYR A 79 -9.94 -2.05 14.77
C TYR A 79 -8.67 -2.46 15.53
N GLY A 80 -7.85 -1.49 15.92
CA GLY A 80 -6.59 -1.71 16.64
C GLY A 80 -5.44 -2.15 15.75
N GLY A 81 -5.45 -1.74 14.46
CA GLY A 81 -4.40 -2.11 13.54
C GLY A 81 -4.58 -1.57 12.11
N ARG A 82 -3.72 -2.06 11.24
CA ARG A 82 -3.72 -1.69 9.82
C ARG A 82 -4.82 -2.43 9.06
N LEU A 83 -5.52 -1.69 8.23
CA LEU A 83 -6.49 -2.22 7.27
C LEU A 83 -5.92 -2.07 5.86
N ILE A 84 -6.08 -3.11 5.03
CA ILE A 84 -5.83 -3.03 3.59
C ILE A 84 -7.17 -3.09 2.90
N LYS A 85 -7.51 -2.03 2.16
CA LYS A 85 -8.81 -1.88 1.51
C LYS A 85 -8.64 -1.29 0.11
N LYS A 86 -9.59 -1.59 -0.76
CA LYS A 86 -9.63 -1.05 -2.12
C LYS A 86 -10.31 0.32 -2.11
N ASN A 87 -9.72 1.29 -2.76
CA ASN A 87 -10.36 2.58 -3.01
C ASN A 87 -11.42 2.42 -4.12
N ILE A 88 -12.69 2.61 -3.78
CA ILE A 88 -13.81 2.52 -4.74
C ILE A 88 -14.63 3.80 -4.87
N GLY A 89 -14.28 4.85 -4.10
CA GLY A 89 -14.96 6.15 -4.17
C GLY A 89 -13.99 7.28 -3.90
N GLN A 90 -14.15 8.36 -4.64
CA GLN A 90 -13.31 9.57 -4.55
C GLN A 90 -14.17 10.81 -4.55
N ALA A 91 -13.56 11.97 -4.37
CA ALA A 91 -14.25 13.26 -4.32
C ALA A 91 -15.29 13.42 -5.45
N GLY A 92 -16.50 13.81 -5.07
CA GLY A 92 -17.65 13.98 -5.96
C GLY A 92 -18.54 12.75 -6.13
N ASP A 93 -18.10 11.56 -5.73
CA ASP A 93 -18.95 10.36 -5.76
C ASP A 93 -20.03 10.43 -4.66
N GLN A 94 -21.26 10.02 -4.98
CA GLN A 94 -22.36 9.94 -4.03
C GLN A 94 -22.31 8.60 -3.29
N VAL A 95 -22.33 8.64 -1.97
CA VAL A 95 -22.62 7.50 -1.10
C VAL A 95 -24.12 7.57 -0.76
N SER A 96 -24.86 6.50 -1.00
CA SER A 96 -26.30 6.45 -0.73
C SER A 96 -26.79 5.04 -0.44
N THR A 97 -27.83 4.95 0.37
CA THR A 97 -28.54 3.69 0.66
C THR A 97 -29.86 3.66 -0.11
N ASP A 98 -30.10 2.59 -0.86
CA ASP A 98 -31.34 2.44 -1.60
C ASP A 98 -32.51 1.94 -0.74
N THR A 99 -33.69 1.85 -1.33
CA THR A 99 -34.94 1.38 -0.66
C THR A 99 -34.87 -0.07 -0.16
N ASN A 100 -33.93 -0.87 -0.67
CA ASN A 100 -33.69 -2.26 -0.25
C ASN A 100 -32.69 -2.36 0.89
N GLY A 101 -32.09 -1.20 1.29
CA GLY A 101 -31.05 -1.14 2.31
C GLY A 101 -29.67 -1.53 1.79
N ASP A 102 -29.47 -1.50 0.47
CA ASP A 102 -28.16 -1.73 -0.16
C ASP A 102 -27.43 -0.41 -0.32
N LEU A 103 -26.16 -0.40 0.10
CA LEU A 103 -25.28 0.77 0.01
C LEU A 103 -24.66 0.86 -1.39
N TRP A 104 -24.60 2.06 -1.91
CA TRP A 104 -24.02 2.41 -3.20
C TRP A 104 -22.96 3.48 -3.07
N VAL A 105 -21.91 3.39 -3.88
CA VAL A 105 -20.88 4.43 -4.03
C VAL A 105 -20.78 4.77 -5.52
N GLY A 106 -21.25 5.94 -5.88
CA GLY A 106 -21.43 6.31 -7.29
C GLY A 106 -22.37 5.33 -7.99
N LYS A 107 -21.85 4.55 -8.95
CA LYS A 107 -22.60 3.53 -9.69
C LYS A 107 -22.33 2.09 -9.22
N GLN A 108 -21.48 1.92 -8.19
CA GLN A 108 -21.10 0.62 -7.69
C GLN A 108 -21.95 0.23 -6.48
N MET A 109 -22.64 -0.89 -6.55
CA MET A 109 -23.29 -1.50 -5.38
C MET A 109 -22.22 -2.12 -4.48
N VAL A 110 -22.24 -1.74 -3.21
CA VAL A 110 -21.31 -2.17 -2.17
C VAL A 110 -21.90 -3.29 -1.32
N GLY A 111 -23.23 -3.37 -1.31
CA GLY A 111 -24.01 -4.38 -0.61
C GLY A 111 -24.51 -3.93 0.75
N LYS A 112 -24.97 -4.90 1.54
CA LYS A 112 -25.62 -4.64 2.84
C LYS A 112 -24.64 -4.28 3.95
N VAL A 113 -25.13 -3.50 4.89
CA VAL A 113 -24.44 -3.13 6.13
C VAL A 113 -24.92 -4.01 7.27
N TYR A 114 -24.02 -4.51 8.09
CA TYR A 114 -24.33 -5.36 9.23
C TYR A 114 -24.25 -4.56 10.53
N PRO A 115 -25.11 -4.84 11.54
CA PRO A 115 -25.16 -4.03 12.75
C PRO A 115 -24.01 -4.29 13.75
N GLN A 116 -23.19 -5.31 13.50
CA GLN A 116 -22.08 -5.67 14.38
C GLN A 116 -20.97 -6.45 13.65
N THR A 117 -19.78 -6.40 14.22
CA THR A 117 -18.63 -7.23 13.82
C THR A 117 -18.83 -8.70 14.21
N GLY A 118 -17.97 -9.59 13.73
CA GLY A 118 -17.98 -11.00 14.10
C GLY A 118 -17.72 -11.26 15.59
N ASP A 119 -17.02 -10.36 16.27
CA ASP A 119 -16.75 -10.39 17.71
C ASP A 119 -17.78 -9.59 18.56
N GLY A 120 -18.89 -9.16 17.93
CA GLY A 120 -20.04 -8.57 18.62
C GLY A 120 -19.95 -7.07 18.90
N ARG A 121 -18.91 -6.36 18.43
CA ARG A 121 -18.86 -4.89 18.54
C ARG A 121 -19.91 -4.26 17.63
N LYS A 122 -20.66 -3.29 18.14
CA LYS A 122 -21.67 -2.55 17.36
C LYS A 122 -21.01 -1.73 16.27
N LEU A 123 -21.65 -1.70 15.13
CA LEU A 123 -21.25 -0.92 13.96
C LEU A 123 -22.37 0.03 13.56
N THR A 124 -22.00 1.25 13.20
CA THR A 124 -22.91 2.28 12.74
C THR A 124 -22.81 2.40 11.22
N PRO A 125 -23.89 2.21 10.46
CA PRO A 125 -23.87 2.43 9.01
C PRO A 125 -23.37 3.83 8.65
N THR A 126 -22.61 3.93 7.55
CA THR A 126 -22.25 5.23 6.99
C THR A 126 -23.51 5.99 6.56
N GLN A 127 -23.44 7.31 6.57
CA GLN A 127 -24.55 8.16 6.14
C GLN A 127 -24.47 8.46 4.65
N ASP A 128 -25.62 8.78 4.05
CA ASP A 128 -25.70 9.28 2.68
C ASP A 128 -24.99 10.63 2.60
N GLN A 129 -24.04 10.75 1.69
CA GLN A 129 -23.20 11.95 1.54
C GLN A 129 -22.48 11.96 0.20
N VAL A 130 -22.01 13.12 -0.22
CA VAL A 130 -21.03 13.24 -1.30
C VAL A 130 -19.63 13.17 -0.69
N ILE A 131 -18.74 12.40 -1.31
CA ILE A 131 -17.35 12.27 -0.84
C ILE A 131 -16.64 13.62 -1.04
N PRO A 132 -16.13 14.26 0.04
CA PRO A 132 -15.42 15.53 -0.05
C PRO A 132 -14.07 15.41 -0.74
N GLU A 133 -13.49 16.55 -1.17
CA GLU A 133 -12.12 16.59 -1.64
C GLU A 133 -11.13 16.08 -0.59
N GLY A 134 -10.12 15.35 -1.05
CA GLY A 134 -9.10 14.77 -0.18
C GLY A 134 -9.54 13.53 0.59
N GLN A 135 -10.77 13.06 0.41
CA GLN A 135 -11.27 11.83 1.04
C GLN A 135 -11.55 10.74 0.02
N VAL A 136 -11.53 9.49 0.51
CA VAL A 136 -11.78 8.28 -0.27
C VAL A 136 -12.70 7.33 0.49
N PHE A 137 -13.43 6.50 -0.26
CA PHE A 137 -14.24 5.42 0.28
C PHE A 137 -13.48 4.10 0.11
N LEU A 138 -13.16 3.46 1.22
CA LEU A 138 -12.39 2.21 1.28
C LEU A 138 -13.33 1.01 1.46
N TYR A 139 -13.11 -0.04 0.69
CA TYR A 139 -14.00 -1.18 0.62
C TYR A 139 -13.25 -2.51 0.43
N SER A 140 -13.86 -3.59 0.87
CA SER A 140 -13.45 -4.96 0.53
C SER A 140 -14.67 -5.81 0.14
N PRO A 141 -14.50 -6.76 -0.81
CA PRO A 141 -15.62 -7.56 -1.34
C PRO A 141 -16.29 -8.45 -0.30
N HIS A 142 -15.59 -8.83 0.76
CA HIS A 142 -16.15 -9.70 1.79
C HIS A 142 -17.36 -9.02 2.48
N PRO A 143 -18.52 -9.69 2.57
CA PRO A 143 -19.75 -9.07 3.07
C PRO A 143 -19.64 -8.49 4.48
N LYS A 144 -18.89 -9.15 5.36
CA LYS A 144 -18.65 -8.74 6.74
C LYS A 144 -17.34 -7.98 6.95
N SER A 145 -16.80 -7.40 5.88
CA SER A 145 -15.55 -6.61 5.99
C SER A 145 -15.83 -5.33 6.79
N PHE A 146 -14.86 -4.98 7.63
CA PHE A 146 -14.83 -3.72 8.34
C PHE A 146 -14.15 -2.67 7.45
N ASP A 147 -14.92 -1.72 6.92
CA ASP A 147 -14.50 -0.74 5.92
C ASP A 147 -15.41 0.51 5.95
N SER A 148 -15.32 1.39 4.95
CA SER A 148 -16.07 2.67 4.93
C SER A 148 -17.60 2.54 4.86
N ARG A 149 -18.13 1.32 4.78
CA ARG A 149 -19.57 1.08 5.01
C ARG A 149 -20.02 1.47 6.43
N TYR A 150 -19.06 1.64 7.34
CA TYR A 150 -19.31 1.93 8.75
C TYR A 150 -18.66 3.25 9.16
N GLN A 151 -19.34 4.01 10.03
CA GLN A 151 -18.85 5.31 10.55
C GLN A 151 -17.54 5.15 11.32
N GLU A 152 -17.29 3.99 11.94
CA GLU A 152 -16.07 3.69 12.68
C GLU A 152 -14.81 3.64 11.80
N VAL A 153 -14.97 3.45 10.50
CA VAL A 153 -13.94 3.69 9.47
C VAL A 153 -14.18 5.03 8.80
N GLY A 154 -15.40 5.28 8.36
CA GLY A 154 -15.83 6.49 7.69
C GLY A 154 -15.17 6.70 6.32
N LEU A 155 -15.30 7.90 5.79
CA LEU A 155 -14.48 8.38 4.70
C LEU A 155 -13.07 8.65 5.22
N VAL A 156 -12.07 8.18 4.51
CA VAL A 156 -10.67 8.26 4.94
C VAL A 156 -9.97 9.41 4.24
N GLN A 157 -9.32 10.27 5.01
CA GLN A 157 -8.48 11.32 4.44
C GLN A 157 -7.29 10.69 3.70
N VAL A 158 -6.99 11.17 2.51
CA VAL A 158 -5.81 10.74 1.74
C VAL A 158 -4.52 11.00 2.53
N SER A 159 -4.51 12.04 3.36
CA SER A 159 -3.42 12.36 4.29
C SER A 159 -3.18 11.27 5.34
N ASP A 160 -4.17 10.50 5.72
CA ASP A 160 -4.09 9.48 6.78
C ASP A 160 -3.72 8.09 6.25
N LEU A 161 -3.68 7.93 4.93
CA LEU A 161 -3.20 6.71 4.32
C LEU A 161 -1.71 6.52 4.59
N GLU A 162 -1.29 5.33 4.97
CA GLU A 162 0.12 4.97 5.15
C GLU A 162 0.82 4.67 3.81
N GLY A 163 0.05 4.35 2.78
CA GLY A 163 0.54 4.07 1.44
C GLY A 163 -0.49 3.36 0.57
N THR A 164 -0.05 2.94 -0.61
CA THR A 164 -0.79 2.01 -1.46
C THR A 164 -0.18 0.61 -1.34
N ALA A 165 -0.89 -0.43 -1.77
CA ALA A 165 -0.39 -1.79 -1.73
C ALA A 165 -0.58 -2.50 -3.07
N ILE A 166 0.27 -3.50 -3.31
CA ILE A 166 0.15 -4.43 -4.44
C ILE A 166 0.01 -5.83 -3.84
N ALA A 167 -0.99 -6.58 -4.28
CA ALA A 167 -1.12 -7.99 -3.93
C ALA A 167 -0.05 -8.82 -4.65
N ILE A 168 0.53 -9.80 -3.94
CA ILE A 168 1.57 -10.67 -4.50
C ILE A 168 1.01 -12.11 -4.64
N ALA A 169 0.21 -12.56 -3.69
CA ALA A 169 -0.44 -13.88 -3.67
C ALA A 169 -1.60 -13.91 -2.65
#